data_1d8c52bc2a519dc5f84fb5e68fee81f5
#
_entry.id   1d8c52bc2a519dc5f84fb5e68fee81f5
#
_cell.length_a   1.000
_cell.length_b   1.000
_cell.length_c   1.000
_cell.angle_alpha   90.00
_cell.angle_beta   90.00
_cell.angle_gamma   90.00
#
_symmetry.space_group_name_H-M   'P 1'
#
loop_
_entity.id
_entity.type
_entity.pdbx_description
1 polymer ?
#
loop_
_entity_poly.entity_id
_entity_poly.type
_entity_poly.pdbx_seq_one_letter_code
_entity_poly.pdbx_strand_id
1 'polypeptide(L)'
;KKRGDKKTGFLWLQTLLALILLGAGYVIAQLVTSPIQAIPSFFGATLLVILGTYLLFQAGVISLLNWLKNRQTYYYKPDNFISVSNLIFRMRKNALGLATITILSTMFLVTMVGGLNIYIGGKDYIANQNPNDYSIDVVMEPTTSKTQVEEWADAILEEAKIPVESKVVYPYQHAYFSNVTNQQVAFLSDEKAASIDFSDLGVGFILDQASYEKMTGQKLELEADQVAIYSKVVQFQAGQTLAFDEKEMEVAQVLSENVTLGHLPDHVSFIVSQYLIVVVQDLTIFENQAENHYYMGFESSLSEE
;
A
#
# COMPACT_ATOMS: atom_id res chain seq x y z
N LYS A 1 35.22 21.24 -43.95
CA LYS A 1 34.54 21.69 -42.71
C LYS A 1 34.05 20.48 -41.97
N LYS A 2 34.77 20.01 -40.93
CA LYS A 2 34.32 18.94 -40.01
C LYS A 2 33.16 19.47 -39.17
N ARG A 3 31.96 19.24 -39.62
CA ARG A 3 30.72 19.61 -38.89
C ARG A 3 30.34 18.46 -38.01
N GLY A 4 30.60 18.56 -36.69
CA GLY A 4 29.82 17.83 -35.71
C GLY A 4 30.41 16.61 -35.04
N ASP A 5 31.68 16.52 -34.77
CA ASP A 5 32.17 15.63 -33.72
C ASP A 5 32.00 16.34 -32.38
N LYS A 6 30.82 16.11 -31.71
CA LYS A 6 30.72 16.41 -30.28
C LYS A 6 31.88 15.66 -29.63
N LYS A 7 32.74 16.39 -28.89
CA LYS A 7 33.89 15.78 -28.19
C LYS A 7 33.42 14.58 -27.41
N THR A 8 34.10 13.45 -27.56
CA THR A 8 33.72 12.16 -26.96
C THR A 8 33.48 12.26 -25.45
N GLY A 9 34.20 13.16 -24.76
CA GLY A 9 33.99 13.44 -23.34
C GLY A 9 32.63 14.08 -23.00
N PHE A 10 32.07 14.89 -23.89
CA PHE A 10 30.75 15.49 -23.68
C PHE A 10 29.62 14.45 -23.80
N LEU A 11 29.76 13.49 -24.71
CA LEU A 11 28.81 12.38 -24.84
C LEU A 11 28.81 11.46 -23.61
N TRP A 12 29.99 11.22 -23.04
CA TRP A 12 30.13 10.43 -21.80
C TRP A 12 29.46 11.12 -20.61
N LEU A 13 29.66 12.42 -20.48
CA LEU A 13 29.01 13.21 -19.42
C LEU A 13 27.48 13.18 -19.56
N GLN A 14 26.95 13.33 -20.77
CA GLN A 14 25.51 13.22 -21.02
C GLN A 14 24.98 11.82 -20.73
N THR A 15 25.74 10.78 -21.03
CA THR A 15 25.37 9.38 -20.71
C THR A 15 25.32 9.15 -19.20
N LEU A 16 26.32 9.68 -18.47
CA LEU A 16 26.33 9.61 -17.01
C LEU A 16 25.13 10.34 -16.40
N LEU A 17 24.83 11.53 -16.90
CA LEU A 17 23.65 12.28 -16.47
C LEU A 17 22.36 11.53 -16.75
N ALA A 18 22.24 10.88 -17.91
CA ALA A 18 21.07 10.04 -18.25
C ALA A 18 20.88 8.89 -17.25
N LEU A 19 21.96 8.21 -16.87
CA LEU A 19 21.93 7.12 -15.91
C LEU A 19 21.56 7.60 -14.50
N ILE A 20 22.06 8.78 -14.10
CA ILE A 20 21.70 9.41 -12.83
C ILE A 20 20.21 9.75 -12.79
N LEU A 21 19.67 10.37 -13.85
CA LEU A 21 18.25 10.72 -13.94
C LEU A 21 17.34 9.48 -13.91
N LEU A 22 17.71 8.42 -14.62
CA LEU A 22 16.98 7.15 -14.58
C LEU A 22 17.04 6.52 -13.19
N GLY A 23 18.24 6.45 -12.60
CA GLY A 23 18.42 5.91 -11.25
C GLY A 23 17.63 6.69 -10.21
N ALA A 24 17.67 8.03 -10.26
CA ALA A 24 16.91 8.89 -9.36
C ALA A 24 15.39 8.67 -9.50
N GLY A 25 14.87 8.54 -10.73
CA GLY A 25 13.46 8.24 -10.97
C GLY A 25 13.03 6.90 -10.34
N TYR A 26 13.83 5.85 -10.50
CA TYR A 26 13.55 4.55 -9.88
C TYR A 26 13.64 4.57 -8.36
N VAL A 27 14.62 5.26 -7.79
CA VAL A 27 14.77 5.40 -6.33
C VAL A 27 13.58 6.15 -5.74
N ILE A 28 13.17 7.26 -6.35
CA ILE A 28 11.99 8.03 -5.90
C ILE A 28 10.74 7.13 -5.91
N ALA A 29 10.55 6.33 -6.98
CA ALA A 29 9.41 5.44 -7.09
C ALA A 29 9.37 4.35 -5.99
N GLN A 30 10.53 3.93 -5.45
CA GLN A 30 10.60 2.92 -4.39
C GLN A 30 10.50 3.50 -2.97
N LEU A 31 10.81 4.79 -2.79
CA LEU A 31 10.78 5.44 -1.47
C LEU A 31 9.38 5.90 -1.04
N VAL A 32 8.40 5.83 -1.95
CA VAL A 32 7.03 6.23 -1.64
C VAL A 32 6.35 5.17 -0.79
N THR A 33 5.95 5.55 0.42
CA THR A 33 5.29 4.67 1.39
C THR A 33 3.82 5.02 1.60
N SER A 34 3.40 6.27 1.31
CA SER A 34 2.01 6.70 1.50
C SER A 34 1.30 6.97 0.17
N PRO A 35 0.00 6.64 0.05
CA PRO A 35 -0.79 6.86 -1.17
C PRO A 35 -0.87 8.34 -1.58
N ILE A 36 -0.92 9.26 -0.62
CA ILE A 36 -1.02 10.71 -0.87
C ILE A 36 0.27 11.25 -1.47
N GLN A 37 1.43 10.82 -0.95
CA GLN A 37 2.74 11.19 -1.48
C GLN A 37 3.05 10.50 -2.82
N ALA A 38 2.33 9.43 -3.15
CA ALA A 38 2.53 8.69 -4.40
C ALA A 38 2.27 9.56 -5.63
N ILE A 39 1.22 10.40 -5.60
CA ILE A 39 0.81 11.20 -6.77
C ILE A 39 1.90 12.19 -7.22
N PRO A 40 2.37 13.13 -6.39
CA PRO A 40 3.41 14.08 -6.81
C PRO A 40 4.74 13.38 -7.10
N SER A 41 5.10 12.34 -6.34
CA SER A 41 6.33 11.56 -6.56
C SER A 41 6.30 10.82 -7.89
N PHE A 42 5.15 10.27 -8.29
CA PHE A 42 4.95 9.60 -9.57
C PHE A 42 5.20 10.54 -10.74
N PHE A 43 4.65 11.76 -10.71
CA PHE A 43 4.88 12.74 -11.78
C PHE A 43 6.36 13.14 -11.86
N GLY A 44 7.00 13.39 -10.72
CA GLY A 44 8.43 13.73 -10.66
C GLY A 44 9.31 12.59 -11.19
N ALA A 45 9.09 11.37 -10.73
CA ALA A 45 9.82 10.18 -11.19
C ALA A 45 9.63 9.94 -12.70
N THR A 46 8.40 10.06 -13.19
CA THR A 46 8.08 9.88 -14.63
C THR A 46 8.81 10.90 -15.49
N LEU A 47 8.82 12.17 -15.12
CA LEU A 47 9.56 13.21 -15.85
C LEU A 47 11.06 12.93 -15.89
N LEU A 48 11.66 12.51 -14.77
CA LEU A 48 13.08 12.13 -14.70
C LEU A 48 13.40 10.95 -15.63
N VAL A 49 12.55 9.92 -15.64
CA VAL A 49 12.71 8.75 -16.52
C VAL A 49 12.57 9.14 -17.99
N ILE A 50 11.60 9.99 -18.35
CA ILE A 50 11.44 10.47 -19.73
C ILE A 50 12.68 11.23 -20.18
N LEU A 51 13.15 12.22 -19.41
CA LEU A 51 14.34 12.99 -19.73
C LEU A 51 15.58 12.12 -19.78
N GLY A 52 15.76 11.21 -18.84
CA GLY A 52 16.84 10.23 -18.80
C GLY A 52 16.85 9.34 -20.04
N THR A 53 15.68 8.86 -20.48
CA THR A 53 15.53 8.02 -21.68
C THR A 53 15.93 8.80 -22.94
N TYR A 54 15.47 10.03 -23.11
CA TYR A 54 15.88 10.88 -24.25
C TYR A 54 17.38 11.08 -24.30
N LEU A 55 18.02 11.42 -23.17
CA LEU A 55 19.46 11.59 -23.08
C LEU A 55 20.20 10.28 -23.33
N LEU A 56 19.68 9.17 -22.85
CA LEU A 56 20.28 7.84 -23.05
C LEU A 56 20.31 7.47 -24.53
N PHE A 57 19.21 7.66 -25.26
CA PHE A 57 19.17 7.40 -26.69
C PHE A 57 20.04 8.38 -27.47
N GLN A 58 20.07 9.66 -27.12
CA GLN A 58 20.82 10.70 -27.82
C GLN A 58 22.33 10.58 -27.61
N ALA A 59 22.78 10.24 -26.43
CA ALA A 59 24.21 10.22 -26.08
C ALA A 59 24.70 8.84 -25.70
N GLY A 60 23.92 8.05 -24.92
CA GLY A 60 24.33 6.77 -24.37
C GLY A 60 24.58 5.73 -25.44
N VAL A 61 23.63 5.55 -26.36
CA VAL A 61 23.79 4.58 -27.46
C VAL A 61 24.97 4.94 -28.35
N ILE A 62 25.16 6.23 -28.65
CA ILE A 62 26.30 6.70 -29.43
C ILE A 62 27.63 6.47 -28.68
N SER A 63 27.65 6.71 -27.38
CA SER A 63 28.82 6.44 -26.53
C SER A 63 29.18 4.97 -26.50
N LEU A 64 28.19 4.10 -26.37
CA LEU A 64 28.35 2.65 -26.37
C LEU A 64 28.90 2.17 -27.72
N LEU A 65 28.35 2.64 -28.85
CA LEU A 65 28.81 2.30 -30.18
C LEU A 65 30.22 2.83 -30.43
N ASN A 66 30.57 4.01 -29.98
CA ASN A 66 31.94 4.54 -30.06
C ASN A 66 32.92 3.71 -29.22
N TRP A 67 32.51 3.27 -28.02
CA TRP A 67 33.32 2.36 -27.22
C TRP A 67 33.54 1.02 -27.92
N LEU A 68 32.49 0.43 -28.54
CA LEU A 68 32.58 -0.78 -29.32
C LEU A 68 33.53 -0.60 -30.54
N LYS A 69 33.44 0.57 -31.18
CA LYS A 69 34.34 0.92 -32.29
C LYS A 69 35.82 0.97 -31.88
N ASN A 70 36.10 1.38 -30.65
CA ASN A 70 37.47 1.47 -30.13
C ASN A 70 38.03 0.09 -29.74
N ARG A 71 37.21 -0.94 -29.64
CA ARG A 71 37.66 -2.33 -29.40
C ARG A 71 38.06 -2.97 -30.74
N GLN A 72 39.37 -2.93 -31.07
CA GLN A 72 39.91 -3.37 -32.34
C GLN A 72 39.55 -4.83 -32.68
N THR A 73 39.64 -5.74 -31.71
CA THR A 73 39.34 -7.18 -31.88
C THR A 73 37.87 -7.45 -32.29
N TYR A 74 36.95 -6.56 -31.92
CA TYR A 74 35.55 -6.69 -32.28
C TYR A 74 35.20 -5.94 -33.55
N TYR A 75 35.68 -4.70 -33.69
CA TYR A 75 35.31 -3.79 -34.75
C TYR A 75 35.82 -4.18 -36.12
N TYR A 76 37.04 -4.73 -36.22
CA TYR A 76 37.66 -5.10 -37.52
C TYR A 76 37.18 -6.42 -38.12
N LYS A 77 36.21 -7.11 -37.49
CA LYS A 77 35.52 -8.20 -38.19
C LYS A 77 34.60 -7.61 -39.25
N PRO A 78 34.57 -8.16 -40.50
CA PRO A 78 33.86 -7.56 -41.64
C PRO A 78 32.41 -7.23 -41.35
N ASP A 79 31.67 -8.15 -40.73
CA ASP A 79 30.25 -8.01 -40.42
C ASP A 79 30.00 -6.95 -39.34
N ASN A 80 30.87 -6.86 -38.34
CA ASN A 80 30.77 -5.92 -37.23
C ASN A 80 31.11 -4.48 -37.66
N PHE A 81 32.09 -4.34 -38.55
CA PHE A 81 32.49 -3.02 -39.08
C PHE A 81 31.35 -2.32 -39.79
N ILE A 82 30.65 -3.03 -40.70
CA ILE A 82 29.52 -2.48 -41.44
C ILE A 82 28.35 -2.18 -40.50
N SER A 83 28.03 -3.11 -39.58
CA SER A 83 26.91 -3.00 -38.68
C SER A 83 27.09 -1.84 -37.70
N VAL A 84 28.23 -1.72 -37.00
CA VAL A 84 28.52 -0.67 -36.05
C VAL A 84 28.54 0.70 -36.70
N SER A 85 29.17 0.82 -37.89
CA SER A 85 29.24 2.10 -38.62
C SER A 85 27.86 2.59 -39.08
N ASN A 86 27.03 1.66 -39.61
CA ASN A 86 25.66 1.98 -39.98
C ASN A 86 24.79 2.36 -38.80
N LEU A 87 24.93 1.65 -37.67
CA LEU A 87 24.19 1.96 -36.43
C LEU A 87 24.55 3.34 -35.91
N ILE A 88 25.82 3.70 -35.85
CA ILE A 88 26.24 5.06 -35.40
C ILE A 88 25.59 6.13 -36.28
N PHE A 89 25.56 5.96 -37.59
CA PHE A 89 24.96 6.92 -38.51
C PHE A 89 23.43 7.03 -38.30
N ARG A 90 22.75 5.89 -38.22
CA ARG A 90 21.28 5.83 -38.02
C ARG A 90 20.86 6.40 -36.65
N MET A 91 21.59 6.06 -35.59
CA MET A 91 21.29 6.55 -34.24
C MET A 91 21.47 8.06 -34.12
N ARG A 92 22.51 8.64 -34.74
CA ARG A 92 22.68 10.11 -34.75
C ARG A 92 21.50 10.83 -35.40
N LYS A 93 20.86 10.20 -36.40
CA LYS A 93 19.74 10.82 -37.12
C LYS A 93 18.38 10.56 -36.49
N ASN A 94 18.17 9.37 -35.93
CA ASN A 94 16.86 8.88 -35.54
C ASN A 94 16.73 8.64 -34.01
N ALA A 95 17.71 9.07 -33.19
CA ALA A 95 17.72 8.82 -31.74
C ALA A 95 16.45 9.32 -31.04
N LEU A 96 15.97 10.51 -31.39
CA LEU A 96 14.73 11.09 -30.82
C LEU A 96 13.51 10.27 -31.18
N GLY A 97 13.37 9.85 -32.44
CA GLY A 97 12.24 9.02 -32.85
C GLY A 97 12.21 7.65 -32.15
N LEU A 98 13.38 7.02 -31.99
CA LEU A 98 13.51 5.76 -31.28
C LEU A 98 13.20 5.94 -29.79
N ALA A 99 13.68 7.01 -29.15
CA ALA A 99 13.35 7.33 -27.76
C ALA A 99 11.84 7.51 -27.57
N THR A 100 11.19 8.26 -28.48
CA THR A 100 9.74 8.49 -28.43
C THR A 100 8.95 7.19 -28.57
N ILE A 101 9.32 6.33 -29.53
CA ILE A 101 8.68 5.01 -29.71
C ILE A 101 8.87 4.15 -28.47
N THR A 102 10.07 4.13 -27.90
CA THR A 102 10.35 3.38 -26.65
C THR A 102 9.49 3.86 -25.50
N ILE A 103 9.41 5.19 -25.29
CA ILE A 103 8.59 5.77 -24.21
C ILE A 103 7.12 5.42 -24.40
N LEU A 104 6.56 5.62 -25.61
CA LEU A 104 5.16 5.31 -25.89
C LEU A 104 4.85 3.82 -25.73
N SER A 105 5.73 2.93 -26.20
CA SER A 105 5.56 1.49 -26.04
C SER A 105 5.62 1.07 -24.57
N THR A 106 6.56 1.66 -23.81
CA THR A 106 6.68 1.40 -22.37
C THR A 106 5.45 1.91 -21.62
N MET A 107 4.96 3.12 -21.92
CA MET A 107 3.73 3.65 -21.32
C MET A 107 2.53 2.74 -21.59
N PHE A 108 2.38 2.28 -22.83
CA PHE A 108 1.31 1.35 -23.19
C PHE A 108 1.38 0.05 -22.38
N LEU A 109 2.57 -0.58 -22.32
CA LEU A 109 2.78 -1.82 -21.57
C LEU A 109 2.52 -1.62 -20.07
N VAL A 110 3.05 -0.54 -19.49
CA VAL A 110 2.84 -0.22 -18.05
C VAL A 110 1.37 0.01 -17.76
N THR A 111 0.66 0.74 -18.62
CA THR A 111 -0.79 0.97 -18.43
C THR A 111 -1.57 -0.32 -18.53
N MET A 112 -1.25 -1.18 -19.52
CA MET A 112 -1.92 -2.47 -19.68
C MET A 112 -1.67 -3.40 -18.49
N VAL A 113 -0.41 -3.56 -18.08
CA VAL A 113 -0.03 -4.42 -16.93
C VAL A 113 -0.57 -3.84 -15.64
N GLY A 114 -0.48 -2.51 -15.44
CA GLY A 114 -1.03 -1.83 -14.28
C GLY A 114 -2.54 -2.00 -14.17
N GLY A 115 -3.28 -1.83 -15.26
CA GLY A 115 -4.71 -2.06 -15.31
C GLY A 115 -5.11 -3.50 -14.97
N LEU A 116 -4.38 -4.48 -15.50
CA LEU A 116 -4.60 -5.90 -15.17
C LEU A 116 -4.29 -6.19 -13.69
N ASN A 117 -3.22 -5.63 -13.16
CA ASN A 117 -2.86 -5.82 -11.75
C ASN A 117 -3.89 -5.17 -10.80
N ILE A 118 -4.41 -3.99 -11.14
CA ILE A 118 -5.50 -3.35 -10.37
C ILE A 118 -6.77 -4.21 -10.43
N TYR A 119 -7.11 -4.74 -11.60
CA TYR A 119 -8.30 -5.58 -11.75
C TYR A 119 -8.19 -6.90 -10.96
N ILE A 120 -7.07 -7.62 -11.07
CA ILE A 120 -6.84 -8.90 -10.39
C ILE A 120 -6.65 -8.64 -8.89
N GLY A 121 -5.75 -7.73 -8.52
CA GLY A 121 -5.47 -7.40 -7.12
C GLY A 121 -6.65 -6.74 -6.41
N GLY A 122 -7.51 -6.01 -7.13
CA GLY A 122 -8.73 -5.43 -6.58
C GLY A 122 -9.74 -6.50 -6.15
N LYS A 123 -9.88 -7.57 -6.93
CA LYS A 123 -10.75 -8.70 -6.55
C LYS A 123 -10.25 -9.39 -5.28
N ASP A 124 -8.96 -9.69 -5.22
CA ASP A 124 -8.36 -10.33 -4.05
C ASP A 124 -8.43 -9.41 -2.83
N TYR A 125 -8.24 -8.10 -3.04
CA TYR A 125 -8.34 -7.09 -1.98
C TYR A 125 -9.76 -6.99 -1.42
N ILE A 126 -10.78 -6.93 -2.28
CA ILE A 126 -12.20 -6.88 -1.86
C ILE A 126 -12.59 -8.16 -1.13
N ALA A 127 -12.22 -9.33 -1.67
CA ALA A 127 -12.51 -10.61 -1.04
C ALA A 127 -11.82 -10.78 0.33
N ASN A 128 -10.62 -10.23 0.49
CA ASN A 128 -9.92 -10.25 1.77
C ASN A 128 -10.45 -9.22 2.78
N GLN A 129 -10.99 -8.10 2.31
CA GLN A 129 -11.56 -7.06 3.19
C GLN A 129 -13.03 -7.31 3.56
N ASN A 130 -13.77 -7.94 2.67
CA ASN A 130 -15.18 -8.31 2.89
C ASN A 130 -15.32 -9.83 2.73
N PRO A 131 -14.95 -10.61 3.75
CA PRO A 131 -15.06 -12.07 3.70
C PRO A 131 -16.52 -12.56 3.71
N ASN A 132 -17.47 -11.67 4.00
CA ASN A 132 -18.88 -11.98 4.01
C ASN A 132 -19.58 -11.28 2.82
N ASP A 133 -20.58 -11.93 2.25
CA ASP A 133 -21.37 -11.36 1.13
C ASP A 133 -22.11 -10.08 1.52
N TYR A 134 -22.59 -10.03 2.76
CA TYR A 134 -23.25 -8.87 3.35
C TYR A 134 -22.71 -8.59 4.74
N SER A 135 -22.60 -7.33 5.10
CA SER A 135 -22.20 -6.90 6.43
C SER A 135 -23.05 -5.73 6.93
N ILE A 136 -23.32 -5.74 8.22
CA ILE A 136 -23.97 -4.66 8.95
C ILE A 136 -23.04 -4.28 10.09
N ASP A 137 -22.67 -3.00 10.13
CA ASP A 137 -21.87 -2.43 11.20
C ASP A 137 -22.68 -1.33 11.90
N VAL A 138 -22.80 -1.44 13.20
CA VAL A 138 -23.62 -0.54 14.01
C VAL A 138 -22.80 0.07 15.13
N VAL A 139 -22.79 1.40 15.19
CA VAL A 139 -22.27 2.13 16.33
C VAL A 139 -23.17 1.89 17.53
N MET A 140 -22.60 1.40 18.62
CA MET A 140 -23.33 1.06 19.84
C MET A 140 -23.46 2.28 20.74
N GLU A 141 -24.66 2.82 20.86
CA GLU A 141 -24.95 3.79 21.92
C GLU A 141 -25.04 3.10 23.28
N PRO A 142 -24.78 3.81 24.38
CA PRO A 142 -24.82 3.22 25.73
C PRO A 142 -26.17 2.57 26.11
N THR A 143 -27.23 2.94 25.40
CA THR A 143 -28.60 2.42 25.63
C THR A 143 -28.96 1.23 24.73
N THR A 144 -28.13 0.92 23.73
CA THR A 144 -28.39 -0.12 22.74
C THR A 144 -27.83 -1.45 23.22
N SER A 145 -28.67 -2.48 23.32
CA SER A 145 -28.20 -3.82 23.65
C SER A 145 -27.81 -4.61 22.41
N LYS A 146 -26.87 -5.53 22.55
CA LYS A 146 -26.46 -6.47 21.47
C LYS A 146 -27.65 -7.22 20.90
N THR A 147 -28.59 -7.67 21.74
CA THR A 147 -29.79 -8.38 21.33
C THR A 147 -30.70 -7.54 20.44
N GLN A 148 -30.87 -6.27 20.75
CA GLN A 148 -31.66 -5.37 19.90
C GLN A 148 -31.05 -5.18 18.52
N VAL A 149 -29.72 -5.06 18.43
CA VAL A 149 -29.02 -4.93 17.14
C VAL A 149 -29.18 -6.20 16.33
N GLU A 150 -29.07 -7.38 16.94
CA GLU A 150 -29.30 -8.65 16.27
C GLU A 150 -30.74 -8.80 15.78
N GLU A 151 -31.74 -8.44 16.58
CA GLU A 151 -33.15 -8.45 16.19
C GLU A 151 -33.43 -7.50 15.01
N TRP A 152 -32.85 -6.29 15.01
CA TRP A 152 -32.98 -5.36 13.89
C TRP A 152 -32.35 -5.89 12.61
N ALA A 153 -31.18 -6.48 12.70
CA ALA A 153 -30.50 -7.04 11.54
C ALA A 153 -31.27 -8.23 10.96
N ASP A 154 -31.74 -9.13 11.84
CA ASP A 154 -32.54 -10.28 11.40
C ASP A 154 -33.85 -9.83 10.76
N ALA A 155 -34.51 -8.78 11.27
CA ALA A 155 -35.70 -8.19 10.66
C ALA A 155 -35.41 -7.57 9.27
N ILE A 156 -34.29 -6.86 9.11
CA ILE A 156 -33.87 -6.30 7.81
C ILE A 156 -33.60 -7.40 6.78
N LEU A 157 -32.91 -8.46 7.18
CA LEU A 157 -32.60 -9.59 6.30
C LEU A 157 -33.86 -10.34 5.87
N GLU A 158 -34.82 -10.52 6.81
CA GLU A 158 -36.11 -11.14 6.52
C GLU A 158 -36.96 -10.29 5.57
N GLU A 159 -37.02 -8.96 5.79
CA GLU A 159 -37.74 -8.02 4.92
C GLU A 159 -37.12 -7.98 3.51
N ALA A 160 -35.77 -7.98 3.43
CA ALA A 160 -35.02 -8.02 2.18
C ALA A 160 -35.06 -9.40 1.49
N LYS A 161 -35.58 -10.43 2.17
CA LYS A 161 -35.61 -11.83 1.70
C LYS A 161 -34.24 -12.38 1.34
N ILE A 162 -33.22 -12.01 2.10
CA ILE A 162 -31.85 -12.47 1.91
C ILE A 162 -31.69 -13.79 2.67
N PRO A 163 -31.47 -14.94 1.99
CA PRO A 163 -31.21 -16.19 2.66
C PRO A 163 -29.83 -16.16 3.33
N VAL A 164 -29.79 -16.40 4.64
CA VAL A 164 -28.55 -16.42 5.44
C VAL A 164 -28.09 -17.85 5.58
N GLU A 165 -26.89 -18.19 5.10
CA GLU A 165 -26.26 -19.50 5.25
C GLU A 165 -25.37 -19.56 6.48
N SER A 166 -24.59 -18.51 6.73
CA SER A 166 -23.78 -18.35 7.93
C SER A 166 -23.84 -16.93 8.47
N LYS A 167 -23.65 -16.78 9.77
CA LYS A 167 -23.68 -15.47 10.46
C LYS A 167 -22.49 -15.41 11.41
N VAL A 168 -21.66 -14.40 11.27
CA VAL A 168 -20.57 -14.06 12.18
C VAL A 168 -20.85 -12.74 12.86
N VAL A 169 -20.85 -12.72 14.19
CA VAL A 169 -21.14 -11.51 14.96
C VAL A 169 -20.11 -11.33 16.07
N TYR A 170 -19.64 -10.09 16.24
CA TYR A 170 -18.73 -9.74 17.31
C TYR A 170 -18.73 -8.24 17.61
N PRO A 171 -18.51 -7.84 18.87
CA PRO A 171 -18.25 -6.48 19.24
C PRO A 171 -16.79 -6.12 18.93
N TYR A 172 -16.57 -4.86 18.61
CA TYR A 172 -15.24 -4.27 18.53
C TYR A 172 -15.28 -2.80 18.89
N GLN A 173 -14.12 -2.20 19.10
CA GLN A 173 -14.02 -0.76 19.31
C GLN A 173 -13.18 -0.15 18.20
N HIS A 174 -13.60 1.01 17.74
CA HIS A 174 -12.87 1.84 16.79
C HIS A 174 -12.25 3.03 17.52
N ALA A 175 -11.00 3.35 17.24
CA ALA A 175 -10.31 4.47 17.85
C ALA A 175 -9.36 5.14 16.85
N TYR A 176 -9.22 6.46 16.99
CA TYR A 176 -8.18 7.21 16.32
C TYR A 176 -6.96 7.36 17.21
N PHE A 177 -5.78 7.29 16.61
CA PHE A 177 -4.50 7.40 17.30
C PHE A 177 -3.61 8.45 16.66
N SER A 178 -2.71 9.01 17.48
CA SER A 178 -1.57 9.80 17.01
C SER A 178 -0.28 9.29 17.63
N ASN A 179 0.85 9.68 17.07
CA ASN A 179 2.17 9.41 17.63
C ASN A 179 2.38 7.94 18.02
N VAL A 180 1.98 7.01 17.16
CA VAL A 180 2.22 5.59 17.39
C VAL A 180 3.72 5.34 17.31
N THR A 181 4.31 5.01 18.43
CA THR A 181 5.72 4.64 18.56
C THR A 181 5.84 3.24 19.16
N ASN A 182 7.03 2.71 19.25
CA ASN A 182 7.26 1.42 19.92
C ASN A 182 7.07 1.48 21.46
N GLN A 183 6.79 2.65 22.03
CA GLN A 183 6.61 2.82 23.48
C GLN A 183 5.28 3.45 23.88
N GLN A 184 4.62 4.14 22.93
CA GLN A 184 3.41 4.88 23.22
C GLN A 184 2.44 4.87 22.04
N VAL A 185 1.14 4.79 22.37
CA VAL A 185 -0.01 5.00 21.50
C VAL A 185 -0.92 6.01 22.17
N ALA A 186 -1.13 7.17 21.54
CA ALA A 186 -1.97 8.21 22.08
C ALA A 186 -3.34 8.21 21.39
N PHE A 187 -4.41 8.09 22.16
CA PHE A 187 -5.78 8.18 21.64
C PHE A 187 -6.13 9.62 21.24
N LEU A 188 -6.91 9.75 20.19
CA LEU A 188 -7.45 11.01 19.70
C LEU A 188 -8.96 11.04 19.82
N SER A 189 -9.51 12.17 20.27
CA SER A 189 -10.94 12.42 20.10
C SER A 189 -11.26 12.70 18.63
N ASP A 190 -12.53 12.47 18.23
CA ASP A 190 -13.00 12.68 16.85
C ASP A 190 -12.74 14.09 16.34
N GLU A 191 -12.91 15.10 17.21
CA GLU A 191 -12.63 16.51 16.88
C GLU A 191 -11.16 16.75 16.53
N LYS A 192 -10.25 16.12 17.28
CA LYS A 192 -8.81 16.20 17.02
C LYS A 192 -8.41 15.38 15.79
N ALA A 193 -9.00 14.20 15.61
CA ALA A 193 -8.77 13.35 14.45
C ALA A 193 -9.16 14.07 13.14
N ALA A 194 -10.27 14.83 13.15
CA ALA A 194 -10.71 15.63 12.01
C ALA A 194 -9.78 16.81 11.66
N SER A 195 -8.93 17.24 12.60
CA SER A 195 -8.05 18.41 12.46
C SER A 195 -6.58 18.06 12.21
N ILE A 196 -6.19 16.80 12.39
CA ILE A 196 -4.80 16.35 12.20
C ILE A 196 -4.51 16.04 10.73
N ASP A 197 -3.25 16.10 10.33
CA ASP A 197 -2.84 15.69 8.98
C ASP A 197 -3.04 14.17 8.84
N PHE A 198 -3.58 13.75 7.70
CA PHE A 198 -3.80 12.32 7.41
C PHE A 198 -2.54 11.46 7.46
N SER A 199 -1.36 12.05 7.29
CA SER A 199 -0.08 11.36 7.44
C SER A 199 0.22 10.94 8.89
N ASP A 200 -0.33 11.65 9.86
CA ASP A 200 -0.10 11.47 11.29
C ASP A 200 -1.28 10.80 12.00
N LEU A 201 -2.39 10.64 11.28
CA LEU A 201 -3.59 9.96 11.76
C LEU A 201 -3.41 8.44 11.68
N GLY A 202 -3.56 7.78 12.83
CA GLY A 202 -3.67 6.34 12.95
C GLY A 202 -5.12 5.93 13.20
N VAL A 203 -5.50 4.79 12.64
CA VAL A 203 -6.78 4.15 12.92
C VAL A 203 -6.53 2.79 13.54
N GLY A 204 -7.25 2.51 14.60
CA GLY A 204 -7.11 1.26 15.32
C GLY A 204 -8.43 0.59 15.61
N PHE A 205 -8.35 -0.72 15.61
CA PHE A 205 -9.42 -1.62 15.98
C PHE A 205 -9.00 -2.37 17.22
N ILE A 206 -9.87 -2.32 18.22
CA ILE A 206 -9.68 -3.01 19.49
C ILE A 206 -10.70 -4.13 19.55
N LEU A 207 -10.23 -5.34 19.73
CA LEU A 207 -11.03 -6.55 19.83
C LEU A 207 -10.89 -7.15 21.21
N ASP A 208 -11.94 -7.80 21.70
CA ASP A 208 -11.77 -8.72 22.79
C ASP A 208 -11.20 -10.06 22.30
N GLN A 209 -10.60 -10.80 23.22
CA GLN A 209 -10.03 -12.11 22.98
C GLN A 209 -11.02 -13.08 22.34
N ALA A 210 -12.30 -13.06 22.77
CA ALA A 210 -13.33 -13.94 22.25
C ALA A 210 -13.70 -13.61 20.79
N SER A 211 -13.76 -12.32 20.44
CA SER A 211 -14.00 -11.86 19.07
C SER A 211 -12.84 -12.24 18.14
N TYR A 212 -11.60 -12.05 18.61
CA TYR A 212 -10.40 -12.44 17.86
C TYR A 212 -10.38 -13.96 17.58
N GLU A 213 -10.67 -14.79 18.59
CA GLU A 213 -10.75 -16.25 18.43
C GLU A 213 -11.84 -16.67 17.44
N LYS A 214 -13.01 -16.02 17.48
CA LYS A 214 -14.10 -16.28 16.53
C LYS A 214 -13.70 -15.96 15.07
N MET A 215 -12.96 -14.88 14.88
CA MET A 215 -12.56 -14.40 13.55
C MET A 215 -11.45 -15.25 12.94
N THR A 216 -10.45 -15.59 13.74
CA THR A 216 -9.21 -16.21 13.25
C THR A 216 -9.14 -17.70 13.48
N GLY A 217 -9.98 -18.23 14.38
CA GLY A 217 -9.88 -19.60 14.87
C GLY A 217 -8.65 -19.87 15.77
N GLN A 218 -7.86 -18.82 16.05
CA GLN A 218 -6.66 -18.93 16.89
C GLN A 218 -6.99 -18.56 18.33
N LYS A 219 -6.63 -19.45 19.24
CA LYS A 219 -6.74 -19.15 20.68
C LYS A 219 -5.69 -18.16 21.10
N LEU A 220 -6.13 -17.18 21.88
CA LEU A 220 -5.30 -16.16 22.46
C LEU A 220 -5.65 -16.06 23.95
N GLU A 221 -4.67 -16.18 24.84
CA GLU A 221 -4.85 -16.04 26.27
C GLU A 221 -4.10 -14.80 26.74
N LEU A 222 -4.85 -13.77 27.17
CA LEU A 222 -4.32 -12.49 27.65
C LEU A 222 -4.77 -12.23 29.08
N GLU A 223 -3.88 -11.68 29.89
CA GLU A 223 -4.20 -11.15 31.20
C GLU A 223 -4.73 -9.70 31.07
N ALA A 224 -5.27 -9.14 32.15
CA ALA A 224 -5.95 -7.83 32.13
C ALA A 224 -5.01 -6.65 31.78
N ASP A 225 -3.72 -6.81 31.99
CA ASP A 225 -2.64 -5.86 31.71
C ASP A 225 -1.83 -6.19 30.46
N GLN A 226 -2.32 -7.16 29.67
CA GLN A 226 -1.66 -7.63 28.46
C GLN A 226 -2.45 -7.30 27.21
N VAL A 227 -1.70 -7.08 26.10
CA VAL A 227 -2.26 -6.89 24.76
C VAL A 227 -1.57 -7.77 23.74
N ALA A 228 -2.32 -8.21 22.73
CA ALA A 228 -1.74 -8.66 21.49
C ALA A 228 -1.93 -7.56 20.43
N ILE A 229 -0.88 -7.25 19.65
CA ILE A 229 -0.87 -6.06 18.80
C ILE A 229 -0.34 -6.35 17.41
N TYR A 230 -0.94 -5.71 16.40
CA TYR A 230 -0.46 -5.64 15.05
C TYR A 230 -0.35 -4.19 14.60
N SER A 231 0.73 -3.86 13.92
CA SER A 231 0.88 -2.58 13.22
C SER A 231 1.63 -2.78 11.92
N LYS A 232 1.20 -2.10 10.88
CA LYS A 232 1.88 -2.08 9.59
C LYS A 232 3.14 -1.21 9.59
N VAL A 233 3.19 -0.20 10.45
CA VAL A 233 4.22 0.85 10.41
C VAL A 233 5.24 0.69 11.54
N VAL A 234 4.77 0.36 12.74
CA VAL A 234 5.61 0.25 13.92
C VAL A 234 5.88 -1.22 14.24
N GLN A 235 7.15 -1.57 14.44
CA GLN A 235 7.53 -2.91 14.86
C GLN A 235 7.51 -2.99 16.39
N PHE A 236 6.61 -3.81 16.91
CA PHE A 236 6.53 -4.14 18.33
C PHE A 236 7.31 -5.43 18.64
N GLN A 237 7.62 -5.64 19.91
CA GLN A 237 8.26 -6.85 20.40
C GLN A 237 7.47 -7.43 21.58
N ALA A 238 7.34 -8.74 21.63
CA ALA A 238 6.73 -9.41 22.78
C ALA A 238 7.57 -9.16 24.05
N GLY A 239 6.88 -8.94 25.17
CA GLY A 239 7.48 -8.61 26.46
C GLY A 239 7.81 -7.12 26.66
N GLN A 240 7.55 -6.25 25.67
CA GLN A 240 7.73 -4.81 25.88
C GLN A 240 6.48 -4.18 26.54
N THR A 241 6.71 -3.13 27.32
CA THR A 241 5.63 -2.29 27.86
C THR A 241 5.27 -1.20 26.85
N LEU A 242 3.98 -1.04 26.62
CA LEU A 242 3.40 -0.04 25.73
C LEU A 242 2.41 0.82 26.52
N ALA A 243 2.60 2.13 26.47
CA ALA A 243 1.68 3.07 27.09
C ALA A 243 0.55 3.44 26.14
N PHE A 244 -0.68 3.18 26.54
CA PHE A 244 -1.91 3.68 25.92
C PHE A 244 -2.41 4.86 26.76
N ASP A 245 -2.02 6.08 26.37
CA ASP A 245 -2.15 7.29 27.18
C ASP A 245 -1.57 7.09 28.60
N GLU A 246 -2.44 7.02 29.62
CA GLU A 246 -2.05 6.83 31.02
C GLU A 246 -1.96 5.35 31.45
N LYS A 247 -2.34 4.42 30.57
CA LYS A 247 -2.36 2.97 30.85
C LYS A 247 -1.15 2.27 30.27
N GLU A 248 -0.39 1.60 31.12
CA GLU A 248 0.72 0.74 30.68
C GLU A 248 0.23 -0.70 30.53
N MET A 249 0.51 -1.33 29.38
CA MET A 249 0.17 -2.70 29.08
C MET A 249 1.36 -3.44 28.50
N GLU A 250 1.51 -4.71 28.82
CA GLU A 250 2.56 -5.57 28.25
C GLU A 250 2.11 -6.13 26.90
N VAL A 251 2.97 -6.08 25.90
CA VAL A 251 2.74 -6.76 24.63
C VAL A 251 3.03 -8.24 24.78
N ALA A 252 2.00 -9.06 25.04
CA ALA A 252 2.16 -10.50 25.19
C ALA A 252 2.48 -11.17 23.83
N GLN A 253 1.87 -10.70 22.76
CA GLN A 253 2.06 -11.26 21.41
C GLN A 253 1.99 -10.20 20.34
N VAL A 254 2.87 -10.33 19.33
CA VAL A 254 2.78 -9.55 18.08
C VAL A 254 2.04 -10.39 17.06
N LEU A 255 0.92 -9.84 16.55
CA LEU A 255 0.06 -10.52 15.60
C LEU A 255 0.67 -10.48 14.19
N SER A 256 0.40 -11.51 13.40
CA SER A 256 0.84 -11.59 12.01
C SER A 256 -0.06 -10.76 11.08
N GLU A 257 0.44 -10.42 9.89
CA GLU A 257 -0.25 -9.60 8.88
C GLU A 257 -1.58 -10.19 8.37
N ASN A 258 -1.83 -11.47 8.63
CA ASN A 258 -3.00 -12.19 8.14
C ASN A 258 -4.26 -12.03 9.02
N VAL A 259 -4.25 -11.13 10.00
CA VAL A 259 -5.47 -10.81 10.74
C VAL A 259 -6.29 -9.81 9.92
N THR A 260 -7.01 -10.32 8.96
CA THR A 260 -8.01 -9.54 8.24
C THR A 260 -9.26 -9.46 9.11
N LEU A 261 -9.57 -8.27 9.57
CA LEU A 261 -10.78 -7.97 10.33
C LEU A 261 -12.05 -8.07 9.49
N GLY A 262 -11.90 -8.46 8.23
CA GLY A 262 -13.03 -8.68 7.33
C GLY A 262 -13.91 -7.47 7.04
N HIS A 263 -13.64 -6.32 7.66
CA HIS A 263 -14.39 -5.09 7.40
C HIS A 263 -13.69 -3.94 8.11
N LEU A 264 -12.91 -3.28 7.35
CA LEU A 264 -12.55 -1.90 7.65
C LEU A 264 -13.68 -1.05 7.08
N PRO A 265 -14.21 -0.06 7.82
CA PRO A 265 -15.07 0.93 7.22
C PRO A 265 -14.43 1.44 5.94
N ASP A 266 -15.11 1.32 4.82
CA ASP A 266 -14.56 1.57 3.47
C ASP A 266 -13.85 2.92 3.32
N HIS A 267 -14.28 3.92 4.12
CA HIS A 267 -13.72 5.28 4.09
C HIS A 267 -12.36 5.42 4.77
N VAL A 268 -11.91 4.42 5.53
CA VAL A 268 -10.69 4.51 6.33
C VAL A 268 -9.53 3.73 5.72
N SER A 269 -9.81 2.63 5.04
CA SER A 269 -8.78 1.68 4.60
C SER A 269 -7.79 2.22 3.55
N PHE A 270 -8.20 3.19 2.72
CA PHE A 270 -7.37 3.73 1.64
C PHE A 270 -6.52 4.94 2.03
N ILE A 271 -6.91 5.66 3.08
CA ILE A 271 -6.36 6.99 3.38
C ILE A 271 -5.35 6.94 4.53
N VAL A 272 -5.51 5.98 5.45
CA VAL A 272 -4.73 5.93 6.67
C VAL A 272 -3.44 5.15 6.48
N SER A 273 -2.32 5.84 6.70
CA SER A 273 -0.99 5.24 6.62
C SER A 273 -0.64 4.39 7.84
N GLN A 274 -1.26 4.67 8.99
CA GLN A 274 -1.01 3.98 10.25
C GLN A 274 -2.24 3.18 10.67
N TYR A 275 -2.09 1.87 10.65
CA TYR A 275 -3.13 0.91 11.02
C TYR A 275 -2.68 0.09 12.23
N LEU A 276 -3.56 -0.02 13.21
CA LEU A 276 -3.28 -0.71 14.47
C LEU A 276 -4.43 -1.67 14.81
N ILE A 277 -4.11 -2.91 15.14
CA ILE A 277 -5.04 -3.86 15.75
C ILE A 277 -4.54 -4.14 17.15
N VAL A 278 -5.42 -4.00 18.12
CA VAL A 278 -5.14 -4.28 19.53
C VAL A 278 -6.15 -5.31 20.00
N VAL A 279 -5.67 -6.44 20.50
CA VAL A 279 -6.53 -7.43 21.15
C VAL A 279 -6.28 -7.35 22.65
N VAL A 280 -7.38 -7.27 23.41
CA VAL A 280 -7.38 -7.15 24.87
C VAL A 280 -8.22 -8.27 25.47
N GLN A 281 -8.12 -8.47 26.77
CA GLN A 281 -8.95 -9.45 27.46
C GLN A 281 -10.43 -9.05 27.40
N ASP A 282 -10.74 -7.75 27.65
CA ASP A 282 -12.10 -7.20 27.67
C ASP A 282 -12.11 -5.77 27.11
N LEU A 283 -13.13 -5.43 26.31
CA LEU A 283 -13.28 -4.11 25.69
C LEU A 283 -13.50 -2.97 26.71
N THR A 284 -13.95 -3.26 27.92
CA THR A 284 -14.13 -2.26 28.99
C THR A 284 -12.83 -1.55 29.37
N ILE A 285 -11.67 -2.14 28.99
CA ILE A 285 -10.34 -1.54 29.20
C ILE A 285 -10.24 -0.15 28.54
N PHE A 286 -10.86 0.05 27.37
CA PHE A 286 -10.81 1.30 26.59
C PHE A 286 -12.19 1.94 26.36
N GLU A 287 -13.20 1.62 27.17
CA GLU A 287 -14.60 2.05 26.99
C GLU A 287 -14.78 3.57 26.83
N ASN A 288 -13.92 4.37 27.46
CA ASN A 288 -14.02 5.85 27.40
C ASN A 288 -13.11 6.48 26.33
N GLN A 289 -12.33 5.69 25.58
CA GLN A 289 -11.31 6.15 24.66
C GLN A 289 -11.57 5.74 23.22
N ALA A 290 -12.54 4.82 23.02
CA ALA A 290 -12.85 4.24 21.74
C ALA A 290 -14.37 4.11 21.56
N GLU A 291 -14.82 4.17 20.32
CA GLU A 291 -16.23 4.04 19.94
C GLU A 291 -16.60 2.56 19.85
N ASN A 292 -17.70 2.18 20.53
CA ASN A 292 -18.18 0.79 20.50
C ASN A 292 -18.96 0.50 19.24
N HIS A 293 -18.60 -0.57 18.56
CA HIS A 293 -19.24 -1.08 17.37
C HIS A 293 -19.71 -2.53 17.54
N TYR A 294 -20.72 -2.90 16.76
CA TYR A 294 -21.18 -4.27 16.64
C TYR A 294 -21.26 -4.68 15.18
N TYR A 295 -20.43 -5.61 14.81
CA TYR A 295 -20.36 -6.12 13.47
C TYR A 295 -21.14 -7.41 13.30
N MET A 296 -21.84 -7.52 12.18
CA MET A 296 -22.52 -8.73 11.74
C MET A 296 -22.22 -8.97 10.26
N GLY A 297 -21.59 -10.09 9.96
CA GLY A 297 -21.34 -10.57 8.61
C GLY A 297 -22.20 -11.77 8.27
N PHE A 298 -22.69 -11.85 7.04
CA PHE A 298 -23.59 -12.88 6.55
C PHE A 298 -23.08 -13.44 5.22
N GLU A 299 -23.15 -14.77 5.08
CA GLU A 299 -23.02 -15.44 3.79
C GLU A 299 -24.40 -15.75 3.23
N SER A 300 -24.59 -15.60 1.95
CA SER A 300 -25.86 -15.80 1.27
C SER A 300 -25.70 -16.65 0.00
N SER A 301 -26.71 -17.46 -0.30
CA SER A 301 -26.79 -18.21 -1.54
C SER A 301 -27.30 -17.38 -2.73
N LEU A 302 -27.54 -16.08 -2.55
CA LEU A 302 -27.87 -15.20 -3.66
C LEU A 302 -26.66 -15.08 -4.58
N SER A 303 -26.79 -15.56 -5.82
CA SER A 303 -25.76 -15.31 -6.84
C SER A 303 -25.67 -13.83 -7.12
N GLU A 304 -24.47 -13.30 -7.24
CA GLU A 304 -24.22 -11.99 -7.83
C GLU A 304 -24.81 -11.98 -9.26
N GLU A 305 -25.95 -11.28 -9.47
CA GLU A 305 -26.45 -10.92 -10.81
C GLU A 305 -25.90 -9.57 -11.26
#